data_4a988643d93d2a6250a0bb0dfa61c1b9
#
_entry.id   4a988643d93d2a6250a0bb0dfa61c1b9
#
_cell.length_a   1.000
_cell.length_b   1.000
_cell.length_c   1.000
_cell.angle_alpha   90.00
_cell.angle_beta   90.00
_cell.angle_gamma   90.00
#
_symmetry.space_group_name_H-M   'P 1'
#
loop_
_entity.id
_entity.type
_entity.pdbx_description
1 polymer ?
#
loop_
_entity_poly.entity_id
_entity_poly.type
_entity_poly.pdbx_seq_one_letter_code
_entity_poly.pdbx_strand_id
1 'polypeptide(L)'
;MYHLSHAVQMNGCQNHCKLMKTETTAFNPKLYIGIDVHKKSWTFHYQTDLFDGKTITQPASPGKLVEWVQKHYPTHEVTCAYEAGFSGYSAARLFQKQNWNVLVLNAADIPMPQKQSIVKTDKIDCRNICKQLKNEALKSITIPEEQRESFRSLFRERNNFVMGLRHIKLNIKSYLMYCGITIPEEFDNASWSKNFIEWIKNQSNEYETGALKISYLLKRYEFMYQESLSVSNQIRLYARKHYKKDYYLLMSIPGIGGITASAILAELGDLRKYNRFDDLASSVGFVPGIYSSGDKTIVKGITPRAKSLLRSYLIEASWQAVRFDPVLQEYYRSHYGKQPNKIIVKVARKLLSRIHAVIKTETPYQIGVIK
;
A
#
# COMPACT_ATOMS: atom_id res chain seq x y z
N MET A 1 -17.47 -47.40 -92.95
CA MET A 1 -18.29 -46.22 -93.34
C MET A 1 -18.65 -45.46 -92.05
N TYR A 2 -18.39 -44.20 -92.09
CA TYR A 2 -18.50 -43.21 -90.98
C TYR A 2 -19.85 -43.18 -90.30
N HIS A 3 -19.82 -42.93 -88.96
CA HIS A 3 -20.60 -41.87 -88.35
C HIS A 3 -20.07 -41.51 -86.94
N LEU A 4 -19.57 -40.33 -86.86
CA LEU A 4 -19.26 -39.59 -85.63
C LEU A 4 -20.55 -39.11 -84.98
N SER A 5 -20.65 -39.23 -83.67
CA SER A 5 -21.59 -38.42 -82.86
C SER A 5 -20.89 -37.79 -81.67
N HIS A 6 -20.86 -36.49 -81.72
CA HIS A 6 -20.37 -35.64 -80.64
C HIS A 6 -21.31 -35.69 -79.41
N ALA A 7 -20.79 -36.06 -78.30
CA ALA A 7 -21.48 -35.84 -77.00
C ALA A 7 -20.90 -34.55 -76.36
N VAL A 8 -21.76 -33.55 -76.22
CA VAL A 8 -21.46 -32.28 -75.51
C VAL A 8 -21.56 -32.55 -74.03
N GLN A 9 -20.46 -32.44 -73.32
CA GLN A 9 -20.42 -32.43 -71.83
C GLN A 9 -20.86 -31.07 -71.35
N MET A 10 -22.00 -30.96 -70.66
CA MET A 10 -22.41 -29.81 -69.87
C MET A 10 -21.73 -29.87 -68.51
N ASN A 11 -20.77 -28.96 -68.29
CA ASN A 11 -20.17 -28.73 -67.00
C ASN A 11 -21.17 -27.97 -66.11
N GLY A 12 -21.73 -28.66 -65.11
CA GLY A 12 -22.54 -28.06 -64.04
C GLY A 12 -21.66 -27.23 -63.08
N CYS A 13 -21.87 -25.98 -63.13
CA CYS A 13 -21.26 -25.00 -62.18
C CYS A 13 -21.97 -25.17 -60.85
N GLN A 14 -21.35 -25.90 -59.89
CA GLN A 14 -21.80 -25.95 -58.51
C GLN A 14 -21.30 -24.68 -57.80
N ASN A 15 -22.18 -23.69 -57.65
CA ASN A 15 -21.99 -22.55 -56.81
C ASN A 15 -21.92 -23.00 -55.34
N HIS A 16 -20.68 -23.09 -54.79
CA HIS A 16 -20.44 -23.20 -53.36
C HIS A 16 -20.72 -21.84 -52.72
N CYS A 17 -21.95 -21.65 -52.26
CA CYS A 17 -22.31 -20.56 -51.39
C CYS A 17 -21.61 -20.81 -50.02
N LYS A 18 -20.40 -20.30 -49.84
CA LYS A 18 -19.76 -20.19 -48.52
C LYS A 18 -20.61 -19.26 -47.66
N LEU A 19 -21.44 -19.84 -46.82
CA LEU A 19 -22.00 -19.15 -45.67
C LEU A 19 -20.83 -18.58 -44.84
N MET A 20 -20.54 -17.29 -45.04
CA MET A 20 -19.73 -16.53 -44.07
C MET A 20 -20.49 -16.58 -42.73
N LYS A 21 -19.98 -17.39 -41.79
CA LYS A 21 -20.34 -17.25 -40.41
C LYS A 21 -19.82 -15.86 -39.95
N THR A 22 -20.67 -14.87 -40.01
CA THR A 22 -20.49 -13.64 -39.26
C THR A 22 -20.49 -14.05 -37.80
N GLU A 23 -19.30 -14.13 -37.19
CA GLU A 23 -19.18 -14.04 -35.74
C GLU A 23 -19.73 -12.69 -35.33
N THR A 24 -21.00 -12.67 -34.97
CA THR A 24 -21.61 -11.57 -34.24
C THR A 24 -20.91 -11.55 -32.89
N THR A 25 -19.87 -10.78 -32.78
CA THR A 25 -19.36 -10.37 -31.46
C THR A 25 -20.55 -9.70 -30.77
N ALA A 26 -21.14 -10.40 -29.81
CA ALA A 26 -22.24 -9.88 -29.02
C ALA A 26 -21.74 -8.59 -28.38
N PHE A 27 -22.26 -7.43 -28.83
CA PHE A 27 -21.94 -6.14 -28.26
C PHE A 27 -22.61 -6.10 -26.89
N ASN A 28 -21.83 -6.39 -25.84
CA ASN A 28 -22.30 -6.22 -24.47
C ASN A 28 -22.27 -4.73 -24.13
N PRO A 29 -23.44 -4.10 -23.88
CA PRO A 29 -23.48 -2.69 -23.52
C PRO A 29 -22.72 -2.47 -22.22
N LYS A 30 -21.98 -1.37 -22.14
CA LYS A 30 -21.14 -1.05 -20.96
C LYS A 30 -21.86 -0.07 -20.03
N LEU A 31 -21.67 -0.30 -18.74
CA LEU A 31 -22.13 0.58 -17.66
C LEU A 31 -20.94 1.01 -16.81
N TYR A 32 -20.71 2.31 -16.74
CA TYR A 32 -19.66 2.93 -15.94
C TYR A 32 -20.27 3.56 -14.69
N ILE A 33 -19.69 3.30 -13.51
CA ILE A 33 -20.20 3.81 -12.23
C ILE A 33 -19.06 4.43 -11.43
N GLY A 34 -19.13 5.73 -11.21
CA GLY A 34 -18.27 6.45 -10.27
C GLY A 34 -18.98 6.56 -8.91
N ILE A 35 -18.32 6.12 -7.84
CA ILE A 35 -18.90 6.02 -6.51
C ILE A 35 -18.12 6.89 -5.54
N ASP A 36 -18.82 7.72 -4.80
CA ASP A 36 -18.30 8.40 -3.61
C ASP A 36 -18.84 7.69 -2.36
N VAL A 37 -17.92 7.20 -1.53
CA VAL A 37 -18.19 6.28 -0.43
C VAL A 37 -18.12 7.00 0.90
N HIS A 38 -19.25 7.16 1.58
CA HIS A 38 -19.37 7.71 2.92
C HIS A 38 -19.90 6.69 3.94
N LYS A 39 -19.71 6.97 5.23
CA LYS A 39 -20.12 6.06 6.32
C LYS A 39 -21.62 5.78 6.35
N LYS A 40 -22.45 6.79 6.06
CA LYS A 40 -23.90 6.68 6.18
C LYS A 40 -24.62 6.52 4.84
N SER A 41 -24.05 7.07 3.78
CA SER A 41 -24.63 7.07 2.44
C SER A 41 -23.56 6.98 1.38
N TRP A 42 -23.91 6.39 0.26
CA TRP A 42 -23.08 6.36 -0.94
C TRP A 42 -23.77 7.17 -2.03
N THR A 43 -23.00 8.02 -2.69
CA THR A 43 -23.45 8.74 -3.87
C THR A 43 -22.75 8.16 -5.08
N PHE A 44 -23.52 7.78 -6.11
CA PHE A 44 -22.94 7.27 -7.34
C PHE A 44 -23.54 7.96 -8.55
N HIS A 45 -22.71 8.10 -9.56
CA HIS A 45 -23.11 8.56 -10.88
C HIS A 45 -22.83 7.46 -11.89
N TYR A 46 -23.72 7.26 -12.86
CA TYR A 46 -23.56 6.22 -13.87
C TYR A 46 -23.66 6.80 -15.27
N GLN A 47 -22.95 6.18 -16.20
CA GLN A 47 -22.99 6.46 -17.62
C GLN A 47 -23.02 5.16 -18.40
N THR A 48 -23.70 5.15 -19.54
CA THR A 48 -23.61 4.08 -20.53
C THR A 48 -22.82 4.57 -21.75
N ASP A 49 -22.64 3.70 -22.73
CA ASP A 49 -22.07 4.14 -24.02
C ASP A 49 -22.97 5.16 -24.72
N LEU A 50 -24.30 5.09 -24.50
CA LEU A 50 -25.30 5.85 -25.21
C LEU A 50 -25.71 7.16 -24.53
N PHE A 51 -25.67 7.22 -23.18
CA PHE A 51 -26.16 8.39 -22.47
C PHE A 51 -25.46 8.62 -21.13
N ASP A 52 -25.51 9.87 -20.66
CA ASP A 52 -25.10 10.29 -19.33
C ASP A 52 -26.30 10.14 -18.37
N GLY A 53 -26.13 9.34 -17.34
CA GLY A 53 -27.18 9.02 -16.38
C GLY A 53 -27.36 10.08 -15.30
N LYS A 54 -27.97 9.67 -14.21
CA LYS A 54 -28.23 10.54 -13.05
C LYS A 54 -27.31 10.22 -11.88
N THR A 55 -27.15 11.19 -11.00
CA THR A 55 -26.51 10.98 -9.70
C THR A 55 -27.54 10.53 -8.68
N ILE A 56 -27.30 9.42 -8.01
CA ILE A 56 -28.19 8.77 -7.06
C ILE A 56 -27.46 8.65 -5.72
N THR A 57 -28.17 8.90 -4.64
CA THR A 57 -27.71 8.66 -3.27
C THR A 57 -28.50 7.51 -2.65
N GLN A 58 -27.80 6.58 -2.02
CA GLN A 58 -28.38 5.41 -1.37
C GLN A 58 -27.74 5.16 0.00
N PRO A 59 -28.30 4.31 0.86
CA PRO A 59 -27.65 3.87 2.08
C PRO A 59 -26.27 3.25 1.79
N ALA A 60 -25.34 3.34 2.75
CA ALA A 60 -23.96 2.83 2.64
C ALA A 60 -23.94 1.30 2.59
N SER A 61 -24.32 0.72 1.48
CA SER A 61 -24.35 -0.73 1.25
C SER A 61 -23.94 -1.07 -0.18
N PRO A 62 -22.86 -1.83 -0.36
CA PRO A 62 -22.49 -2.30 -1.69
C PRO A 62 -23.54 -3.25 -2.30
N GLY A 63 -24.24 -4.06 -1.45
CA GLY A 63 -25.30 -4.95 -1.91
C GLY A 63 -26.47 -4.20 -2.57
N LYS A 64 -26.88 -3.04 -2.01
CA LYS A 64 -27.93 -2.22 -2.61
C LYS A 64 -27.56 -1.65 -3.97
N LEU A 65 -26.29 -1.34 -4.19
CA LEU A 65 -25.83 -0.94 -5.51
C LEU A 65 -25.90 -2.09 -6.52
N VAL A 66 -25.53 -3.30 -6.09
CA VAL A 66 -25.66 -4.50 -6.91
C VAL A 66 -27.13 -4.76 -7.28
N GLU A 67 -28.05 -4.72 -6.31
CA GLU A 67 -29.48 -4.88 -6.55
C GLU A 67 -30.01 -3.84 -7.55
N TRP A 68 -29.61 -2.58 -7.39
CA TRP A 68 -29.99 -1.51 -8.29
C TRP A 68 -29.51 -1.75 -9.72
N VAL A 69 -28.25 -2.15 -9.89
CA VAL A 69 -27.68 -2.47 -11.22
C VAL A 69 -28.39 -3.67 -11.84
N GLN A 70 -28.58 -4.76 -11.10
CA GLN A 70 -29.28 -5.95 -11.59
C GLN A 70 -30.70 -5.66 -12.03
N LYS A 71 -31.38 -4.74 -11.35
CA LYS A 71 -32.75 -4.32 -11.70
C LYS A 71 -32.81 -3.47 -12.97
N HIS A 72 -31.86 -2.55 -13.18
CA HIS A 72 -31.94 -1.55 -14.24
C HIS A 72 -31.05 -1.85 -15.44
N TYR A 73 -29.95 -2.62 -15.24
CA TYR A 73 -28.92 -2.90 -16.24
C TYR A 73 -28.45 -4.37 -16.19
N PRO A 74 -29.36 -5.35 -16.26
CA PRO A 74 -29.04 -6.77 -16.01
C PRO A 74 -28.08 -7.39 -17.03
N THR A 75 -27.99 -6.81 -18.23
CA THR A 75 -27.17 -7.35 -19.35
C THR A 75 -25.89 -6.57 -19.62
N HIS A 76 -25.62 -5.53 -18.81
CA HIS A 76 -24.48 -4.64 -19.05
C HIS A 76 -23.19 -5.20 -18.41
N GLU A 77 -22.10 -5.03 -19.12
CA GLU A 77 -20.77 -5.17 -18.54
C GLU A 77 -20.47 -3.96 -17.64
N VAL A 78 -20.31 -4.21 -16.34
CA VAL A 78 -20.19 -3.14 -15.35
C VAL A 78 -18.73 -2.87 -15.03
N THR A 79 -18.33 -1.61 -15.16
CA THR A 79 -17.06 -1.09 -14.65
C THR A 79 -17.35 -0.03 -13.61
N CYS A 80 -16.84 -0.19 -12.39
CA CYS A 80 -17.03 0.79 -11.32
C CYS A 80 -15.71 1.24 -10.70
N ALA A 81 -15.73 2.44 -10.14
CA ALA A 81 -14.58 2.99 -9.46
C ALA A 81 -14.98 3.78 -8.21
N TYR A 82 -14.16 3.70 -7.16
CA TYR A 82 -14.29 4.50 -5.95
C TYR A 82 -12.95 4.85 -5.33
N GLU A 83 -12.93 5.91 -4.52
CA GLU A 83 -11.71 6.36 -3.83
C GLU A 83 -11.37 5.45 -2.64
N ALA A 84 -10.10 5.07 -2.52
CA ALA A 84 -9.59 4.32 -1.37
C ALA A 84 -9.71 5.16 -0.09
N GLY A 85 -10.36 4.61 0.91
CA GLY A 85 -10.61 5.30 2.18
C GLY A 85 -10.89 4.32 3.32
N PHE A 86 -11.65 4.76 4.29
CA PHE A 86 -12.02 4.00 5.50
C PHE A 86 -12.82 2.72 5.20
N SER A 87 -13.50 2.63 4.05
CA SER A 87 -14.30 1.48 3.63
C SER A 87 -13.45 0.26 3.22
N GLY A 88 -12.13 0.43 3.07
CA GLY A 88 -11.24 -0.63 2.68
C GLY A 88 -11.58 -1.23 1.30
N TYR A 89 -11.45 -2.55 1.18
CA TYR A 89 -11.64 -3.27 -0.08
C TYR A 89 -12.85 -4.21 -0.09
N SER A 90 -13.66 -4.21 0.97
CA SER A 90 -14.80 -5.12 1.09
C SER A 90 -15.82 -4.93 -0.03
N ALA A 91 -16.12 -3.67 -0.39
CA ALA A 91 -17.00 -3.34 -1.50
C ALA A 91 -16.44 -3.81 -2.84
N ALA A 92 -15.15 -3.57 -3.09
CA ALA A 92 -14.50 -4.01 -4.32
C ALA A 92 -14.59 -5.53 -4.50
N ARG A 93 -14.33 -6.29 -3.43
CA ARG A 93 -14.42 -7.76 -3.46
C ARG A 93 -15.84 -8.24 -3.71
N LEU A 94 -16.84 -7.57 -3.15
CA LEU A 94 -18.25 -7.90 -3.40
C LEU A 94 -18.60 -7.65 -4.86
N PHE A 95 -18.20 -6.52 -5.44
CA PHE A 95 -18.43 -6.21 -6.84
C PHE A 95 -17.68 -7.16 -7.78
N GLN A 96 -16.43 -7.52 -7.46
CA GLN A 96 -15.68 -8.54 -8.21
C GLN A 96 -16.36 -9.91 -8.21
N LYS A 97 -17.04 -10.29 -7.10
CA LYS A 97 -17.86 -11.52 -7.06
C LYS A 97 -19.09 -11.45 -7.99
N GLN A 98 -19.51 -10.26 -8.40
CA GLN A 98 -20.54 -10.05 -9.42
C GLN A 98 -19.97 -9.94 -10.83
N ASN A 99 -18.69 -10.29 -11.04
CA ASN A 99 -17.95 -10.14 -12.30
C ASN A 99 -17.84 -8.70 -12.81
N TRP A 100 -17.92 -7.71 -11.91
CA TRP A 100 -17.70 -6.31 -12.28
C TRP A 100 -16.20 -6.01 -12.37
N ASN A 101 -15.82 -5.17 -13.32
CA ASN A 101 -14.49 -4.58 -13.34
C ASN A 101 -14.42 -3.45 -12.31
N VAL A 102 -13.53 -3.57 -11.31
CA VAL A 102 -13.50 -2.66 -10.15
C VAL A 102 -12.16 -1.96 -10.04
N LEU A 103 -12.17 -0.65 -10.07
CA LEU A 103 -11.01 0.19 -9.83
C LEU A 103 -11.12 0.85 -8.46
N VAL A 104 -10.15 0.58 -7.58
CA VAL A 104 -9.98 1.35 -6.35
C VAL A 104 -8.92 2.40 -6.60
N LEU A 105 -9.26 3.66 -6.37
CA LEU A 105 -8.46 4.81 -6.78
C LEU A 105 -7.72 5.42 -5.59
N ASN A 106 -6.53 5.94 -5.85
CA ASN A 106 -5.89 6.82 -4.89
C ASN A 106 -6.37 8.25 -5.17
N ALA A 107 -6.94 8.93 -4.17
CA ALA A 107 -7.48 10.29 -4.26
C ALA A 107 -6.61 11.25 -5.04
N ALA A 108 -5.31 11.17 -4.81
CA ALA A 108 -4.38 12.10 -5.42
C ALA A 108 -3.99 11.75 -6.87
N ASP A 109 -4.48 10.64 -7.42
CA ASP A 109 -4.26 10.23 -8.82
C ASP A 109 -5.52 10.45 -9.69
N ILE A 110 -6.60 10.96 -9.10
CA ILE A 110 -7.83 11.31 -9.81
C ILE A 110 -7.63 12.68 -10.47
N PRO A 111 -7.67 12.79 -11.81
CA PRO A 111 -7.55 14.07 -12.48
C PRO A 111 -8.73 15.00 -12.09
N MET A 112 -8.42 16.17 -11.57
CA MET A 112 -9.44 17.19 -11.25
C MET A 112 -9.22 18.45 -12.08
N PRO A 113 -10.24 18.96 -12.80
CA PRO A 113 -10.17 20.27 -13.41
C PRO A 113 -10.00 21.37 -12.35
N GLN A 114 -9.12 22.35 -12.61
CA GLN A 114 -8.84 23.44 -11.64
C GLN A 114 -10.09 24.17 -11.14
N LYS A 115 -11.09 24.37 -12.01
CA LYS A 115 -12.36 25.00 -11.62
C LYS A 115 -13.19 24.17 -10.63
N GLN A 116 -13.06 22.85 -10.62
CA GLN A 116 -13.78 21.96 -9.71
C GLN A 116 -13.08 21.79 -8.36
N SER A 117 -11.81 22.19 -8.24
CA SER A 117 -11.10 22.17 -6.96
C SER A 117 -11.63 23.20 -5.96
N ILE A 118 -12.36 24.22 -6.43
CA ILE A 118 -12.94 25.31 -5.61
C ILE A 118 -14.29 24.90 -5.02
N VAL A 119 -15.07 24.06 -5.72
CA VAL A 119 -16.37 23.59 -5.26
C VAL A 119 -16.37 22.08 -5.23
N LYS A 120 -16.11 21.52 -4.05
CA LYS A 120 -16.10 20.08 -3.81
C LYS A 120 -17.44 19.63 -3.24
N THR A 121 -18.14 18.73 -3.94
CA THR A 121 -19.35 18.05 -3.47
C THR A 121 -19.32 16.59 -3.93
N ASP A 122 -19.90 15.69 -3.15
CA ASP A 122 -20.00 14.26 -3.43
C ASP A 122 -20.54 13.97 -4.84
N LYS A 123 -21.49 14.82 -5.30
CA LYS A 123 -22.08 14.72 -6.66
C LYS A 123 -21.09 15.05 -7.76
N ILE A 124 -20.19 16.00 -7.52
CA ILE A 124 -19.14 16.38 -8.48
C ILE A 124 -18.06 15.31 -8.52
N ASP A 125 -17.69 14.79 -7.35
CA ASP A 125 -16.63 13.79 -7.22
C ASP A 125 -17.03 12.48 -7.92
N CYS A 126 -18.21 11.91 -7.64
CA CYS A 126 -18.67 10.69 -8.29
C CYS A 126 -18.89 10.85 -9.80
N ARG A 127 -19.37 12.02 -10.27
CA ARG A 127 -19.53 12.33 -11.71
C ARG A 127 -18.16 12.42 -12.39
N ASN A 128 -17.18 13.06 -11.75
CA ASN A 128 -15.83 13.15 -12.29
C ASN A 128 -15.18 11.76 -12.38
N ILE A 129 -15.28 10.95 -11.32
CA ILE A 129 -14.78 9.56 -11.33
C ILE A 129 -15.43 8.78 -12.49
N CYS A 130 -16.74 8.86 -12.66
CA CYS A 130 -17.47 8.17 -13.73
C CYS A 130 -16.99 8.60 -15.12
N LYS A 131 -16.83 9.89 -15.36
CA LYS A 131 -16.33 10.43 -16.63
C LYS A 131 -14.89 9.98 -16.93
N GLN A 132 -14.00 10.04 -15.92
CA GLN A 132 -12.62 9.59 -16.09
C GLN A 132 -12.52 8.08 -16.28
N LEU A 133 -13.44 7.32 -15.66
CA LEU A 133 -13.55 5.87 -15.83
C LEU A 133 -13.92 5.51 -17.27
N LYS A 134 -14.93 6.16 -17.84
CA LYS A 134 -15.34 5.98 -19.25
C LYS A 134 -14.22 6.33 -20.23
N ASN A 135 -13.40 7.32 -19.90
CA ASN A 135 -12.25 7.75 -20.71
C ASN A 135 -10.97 6.90 -20.49
N GLU A 136 -11.04 5.83 -19.68
CA GLU A 136 -9.91 4.97 -19.32
C GLU A 136 -8.70 5.73 -18.72
N ALA A 137 -8.94 6.90 -18.14
CA ALA A 137 -7.91 7.78 -17.60
C ALA A 137 -7.52 7.47 -16.14
N LEU A 138 -8.15 6.46 -15.52
CA LEU A 138 -7.95 6.12 -14.12
C LEU A 138 -7.02 4.91 -13.94
N LYS A 139 -6.15 5.01 -12.93
CA LYS A 139 -5.27 3.92 -12.55
C LYS A 139 -5.70 3.34 -11.20
N SER A 140 -6.01 2.04 -11.20
CA SER A 140 -6.36 1.33 -9.98
C SER A 140 -5.14 1.06 -9.11
N ILE A 141 -5.31 1.16 -7.79
CA ILE A 141 -4.40 0.54 -6.84
C ILE A 141 -4.67 -0.97 -6.79
N THR A 142 -3.62 -1.74 -6.50
CA THR A 142 -3.77 -3.20 -6.36
C THR A 142 -4.58 -3.53 -5.11
N ILE A 143 -5.70 -4.23 -5.28
CA ILE A 143 -6.49 -4.78 -4.17
C ILE A 143 -5.68 -5.92 -3.55
N PRO A 144 -5.32 -5.87 -2.27
CA PRO A 144 -4.58 -6.95 -1.63
C PRO A 144 -5.48 -8.16 -1.37
N GLU A 145 -4.90 -9.35 -1.30
CA GLU A 145 -5.56 -10.52 -0.76
C GLU A 145 -6.00 -10.28 0.70
N GLU A 146 -7.13 -10.86 1.12
CA GLU A 146 -7.70 -10.65 2.46
C GLU A 146 -6.70 -11.06 3.57
N GLN A 147 -6.02 -12.17 3.37
CA GLN A 147 -5.01 -12.66 4.30
C GLN A 147 -3.87 -11.66 4.49
N ARG A 148 -3.37 -11.06 3.39
CA ARG A 148 -2.32 -10.04 3.46
C ARG A 148 -2.83 -8.73 4.05
N GLU A 149 -4.06 -8.33 3.74
CA GLU A 149 -4.67 -7.14 4.33
C GLU A 149 -4.79 -7.26 5.84
N SER A 150 -5.26 -8.41 6.33
CA SER A 150 -5.32 -8.73 7.76
C SER A 150 -3.93 -8.72 8.40
N PHE A 151 -2.93 -9.34 7.78
CA PHE A 151 -1.55 -9.33 8.27
C PHE A 151 -0.96 -7.92 8.33
N ARG A 152 -1.22 -7.09 7.32
CA ARG A 152 -0.82 -5.67 7.32
C ARG A 152 -1.50 -4.88 8.45
N SER A 153 -2.77 -5.17 8.73
CA SER A 153 -3.51 -4.54 9.82
C SER A 153 -2.89 -4.87 11.17
N LEU A 154 -2.57 -6.14 11.42
CA LEU A 154 -1.87 -6.58 12.63
C LEU A 154 -0.47 -5.94 12.75
N PHE A 155 0.27 -5.83 11.65
CA PHE A 155 1.57 -5.17 11.65
C PHE A 155 1.46 -3.68 12.02
N ARG A 156 0.42 -3.00 11.56
CA ARG A 156 0.14 -1.60 11.91
C ARG A 156 -0.26 -1.43 13.36
N GLU A 157 -0.99 -2.40 13.92
CA GLU A 157 -1.33 -2.40 15.35
C GLU A 157 -0.08 -2.51 16.22
N ARG A 158 0.89 -3.35 15.84
CA ARG A 158 2.20 -3.34 16.51
C ARG A 158 2.84 -1.94 16.50
N ASN A 159 2.74 -1.22 15.39
CA ASN A 159 3.27 0.14 15.33
C ASN A 159 2.54 1.08 16.29
N ASN A 160 1.23 0.94 16.47
CA ASN A 160 0.45 1.70 17.45
C ASN A 160 0.97 1.46 18.88
N PHE A 161 1.27 0.21 19.25
CA PHE A 161 1.89 -0.09 20.54
C PHE A 161 3.26 0.57 20.70
N VAL A 162 4.11 0.53 19.68
CA VAL A 162 5.44 1.17 19.71
C VAL A 162 5.34 2.69 19.87
N MET A 163 4.41 3.33 19.16
CA MET A 163 4.15 4.77 19.29
C MET A 163 3.56 5.11 20.66
N GLY A 164 2.64 4.29 21.16
CA GLY A 164 2.09 4.40 22.51
C GLY A 164 3.15 4.30 23.60
N LEU A 165 4.07 3.35 23.49
CA LEU A 165 5.22 3.22 24.39
C LEU A 165 6.10 4.46 24.37
N ARG A 166 6.42 5.00 23.18
CA ARG A 166 7.19 6.23 23.06
C ARG A 166 6.49 7.39 23.76
N HIS A 167 5.20 7.53 23.58
CA HIS A 167 4.41 8.58 24.20
C HIS A 167 4.40 8.46 25.73
N ILE A 168 4.20 7.25 26.28
CA ILE A 168 4.20 7.02 27.73
C ILE A 168 5.57 7.30 28.32
N LYS A 169 6.65 6.86 27.67
CA LYS A 169 8.02 7.16 28.10
C LYS A 169 8.27 8.67 28.19
N LEU A 170 7.85 9.44 27.19
CA LEU A 170 7.96 10.90 27.21
C LEU A 170 7.13 11.51 28.33
N ASN A 171 5.89 11.02 28.54
CA ASN A 171 5.03 11.52 29.62
C ASN A 171 5.65 11.29 31.00
N ILE A 172 6.26 10.11 31.23
CA ILE A 172 6.94 9.83 32.52
C ILE A 172 8.12 10.77 32.70
N LYS A 173 9.03 10.88 31.74
CA LYS A 173 10.18 11.80 31.84
C LYS A 173 9.74 13.24 32.05
N SER A 174 8.75 13.72 31.29
CA SER A 174 8.21 15.06 31.43
C SER A 174 7.58 15.30 32.81
N TYR A 175 6.90 14.30 33.36
CA TYR A 175 6.29 14.43 34.68
C TYR A 175 7.34 14.44 35.79
N LEU A 176 8.39 13.64 35.72
CA LEU A 176 9.50 13.67 36.66
C LEU A 176 10.17 15.07 36.66
N MET A 177 10.45 15.63 35.47
CA MET A 177 10.99 16.99 35.35
C MET A 177 10.05 18.03 35.93
N TYR A 178 8.75 17.93 35.69
CA TYR A 178 7.75 18.84 36.26
C TYR A 178 7.73 18.80 37.78
N CYS A 179 7.98 17.65 38.40
CA CYS A 179 8.10 17.47 39.83
C CYS A 179 9.50 17.90 40.41
N GLY A 180 10.39 18.44 39.56
CA GLY A 180 11.77 18.79 39.99
C GLY A 180 12.68 17.59 40.20
N ILE A 181 12.29 16.40 39.80
CA ILE A 181 13.07 15.16 39.93
C ILE A 181 14.04 15.03 38.75
N THR A 182 15.32 15.17 39.02
CA THR A 182 16.39 15.02 38.03
C THR A 182 16.66 13.54 37.78
N ILE A 183 16.60 13.13 36.49
CA ILE A 183 16.94 11.77 36.08
C ILE A 183 18.47 11.63 36.09
N PRO A 184 19.05 10.63 36.80
CA PRO A 184 20.49 10.36 36.76
C PRO A 184 21.00 10.13 35.33
N GLU A 185 22.22 10.58 35.03
CA GLU A 185 22.83 10.44 33.68
C GLU A 185 22.84 8.99 33.18
N GLU A 186 23.06 8.03 34.06
CA GLU A 186 23.06 6.60 33.77
C GLU A 186 21.70 6.10 33.22
N PHE A 187 20.60 6.78 33.58
CA PHE A 187 19.24 6.46 33.12
C PHE A 187 18.71 7.42 32.04
N ASP A 188 19.38 8.55 31.80
CA ASP A 188 18.94 9.51 30.79
C ASP A 188 19.34 9.11 29.37
N ASN A 189 18.90 7.94 28.98
CA ASN A 189 19.12 7.36 27.67
C ASN A 189 17.82 6.79 27.08
N ALA A 190 17.92 6.14 25.92
CA ALA A 190 16.77 5.52 25.25
C ALA A 190 16.36 4.18 25.89
N SER A 191 17.26 3.55 26.66
CA SER A 191 17.01 2.27 27.31
C SER A 191 16.14 2.43 28.56
N TRP A 192 15.13 1.57 28.68
CA TRP A 192 14.28 1.49 29.87
C TRP A 192 14.57 0.18 30.60
N SER A 193 15.70 0.17 31.33
CA SER A 193 16.12 -0.98 32.10
C SER A 193 15.19 -1.23 33.30
N LYS A 194 15.24 -2.45 33.82
CA LYS A 194 14.50 -2.78 35.06
C LYS A 194 14.91 -1.86 36.21
N ASN A 195 16.20 -1.55 36.32
CA ASN A 195 16.73 -0.64 37.35
C ASN A 195 16.18 0.77 37.20
N PHE A 196 16.05 1.29 35.99
CA PHE A 196 15.43 2.59 35.78
C PHE A 196 13.94 2.61 36.18
N ILE A 197 13.21 1.57 35.82
CA ILE A 197 11.78 1.43 36.20
C ILE A 197 11.64 1.36 37.72
N GLU A 198 12.52 0.61 38.40
CA GLU A 198 12.57 0.50 39.85
C GLU A 198 12.91 1.84 40.49
N TRP A 199 13.92 2.54 39.96
CA TRP A 199 14.27 3.89 40.38
C TRP A 199 13.06 4.84 40.26
N ILE A 200 12.31 4.82 39.17
CA ILE A 200 11.09 5.64 39.01
C ILE A 200 10.04 5.29 40.07
N LYS A 201 9.84 4.00 40.39
CA LYS A 201 8.88 3.56 41.42
C LYS A 201 9.23 4.11 42.81
N ASN A 202 10.53 4.21 43.08
CA ASN A 202 11.05 4.63 44.37
C ASN A 202 11.12 6.15 44.52
N GLN A 203 10.75 6.94 43.46
CA GLN A 203 10.70 8.38 43.61
C GLN A 203 9.54 8.77 44.51
N SER A 204 9.88 9.33 45.64
CA SER A 204 8.91 9.90 46.58
C SER A 204 8.25 11.13 45.97
N ASN A 205 6.95 11.14 45.96
CA ASN A 205 6.18 12.34 45.67
C ASN A 205 5.63 12.86 47.00
N GLU A 206 5.78 14.13 47.26
CA GLU A 206 5.28 14.78 48.46
C GLU A 206 3.76 14.66 48.63
N TYR A 207 3.08 14.47 47.49
CA TYR A 207 1.63 14.31 47.41
C TYR A 207 1.23 12.91 46.94
N GLU A 208 0.30 12.30 47.64
CA GLU A 208 -0.26 10.98 47.32
C GLU A 208 -0.73 10.88 45.86
N THR A 209 -1.42 11.90 45.35
CA THR A 209 -1.90 11.96 43.97
C THR A 209 -0.78 11.95 42.93
N GLY A 210 0.39 12.49 43.27
CA GLY A 210 1.58 12.44 42.40
C GLY A 210 2.13 11.01 42.28
N ALA A 211 2.21 10.29 43.41
CA ALA A 211 2.62 8.90 43.44
C ALA A 211 1.61 8.00 42.67
N LEU A 212 0.31 8.23 42.84
CA LEU A 212 -0.72 7.57 42.07
C LEU A 212 -0.55 7.79 40.56
N LYS A 213 -0.27 9.01 40.14
CA LYS A 213 -0.04 9.31 38.70
C LYS A 213 1.14 8.51 38.14
N ILE A 214 2.28 8.46 38.84
CA ILE A 214 3.44 7.65 38.42
C ILE A 214 3.03 6.16 38.32
N SER A 215 2.32 5.64 39.32
CA SER A 215 1.84 4.26 39.32
C SER A 215 0.99 3.94 38.09
N TYR A 216 0.02 4.80 37.74
CA TYR A 216 -0.80 4.59 36.54
C TYR A 216 -0.01 4.71 35.24
N LEU A 217 0.97 5.62 35.15
CA LEU A 217 1.84 5.72 34.00
C LEU A 217 2.71 4.47 33.81
N LEU A 218 3.25 3.93 34.90
CA LEU A 218 4.05 2.70 34.87
C LEU A 218 3.19 1.47 34.53
N LYS A 219 1.97 1.35 35.04
CA LYS A 219 1.04 0.28 34.66
C LYS A 219 0.72 0.31 33.16
N ARG A 220 0.47 1.51 32.61
CA ARG A 220 0.27 1.68 31.16
C ARG A 220 1.52 1.33 30.36
N TYR A 221 2.69 1.73 30.84
CA TYR A 221 3.97 1.39 30.20
C TYR A 221 4.15 -0.14 30.14
N GLU A 222 3.99 -0.83 31.27
CA GLU A 222 4.14 -2.29 31.37
C GLU A 222 3.16 -3.01 30.44
N PHE A 223 1.88 -2.65 30.48
CA PHE A 223 0.87 -3.20 29.59
C PHE A 223 1.27 -3.03 28.11
N MET A 224 1.59 -1.81 27.69
CA MET A 224 1.97 -1.52 26.30
C MET A 224 3.25 -2.24 25.89
N TYR A 225 4.20 -2.41 26.82
CA TYR A 225 5.44 -3.12 26.57
C TYR A 225 5.20 -4.61 26.31
N GLN A 226 4.43 -5.26 27.18
CA GLN A 226 4.08 -6.68 27.04
C GLN A 226 3.29 -6.95 25.76
N GLU A 227 2.29 -6.12 25.45
CA GLU A 227 1.52 -6.24 24.21
C GLU A 227 2.39 -6.01 22.96
N SER A 228 3.32 -5.05 23.00
CA SER A 228 4.28 -4.82 21.91
C SER A 228 5.17 -6.04 21.65
N LEU A 229 5.61 -6.74 22.72
CA LEU A 229 6.38 -7.98 22.60
C LEU A 229 5.52 -9.12 22.06
N SER A 230 4.34 -9.29 22.61
CA SER A 230 3.38 -10.33 22.23
C SER A 230 3.04 -10.23 20.74
N VAL A 231 2.56 -9.08 20.28
CA VAL A 231 2.20 -8.87 18.87
C VAL A 231 3.41 -9.00 17.95
N SER A 232 4.61 -8.58 18.39
CA SER A 232 5.85 -8.75 17.60
C SER A 232 6.20 -10.22 17.41
N ASN A 233 5.97 -11.06 18.43
CA ASN A 233 6.17 -12.51 18.35
C ASN A 233 5.16 -13.13 17.39
N GLN A 234 3.88 -12.79 17.51
CA GLN A 234 2.82 -13.29 16.64
C GLN A 234 3.08 -12.92 15.16
N ILE A 235 3.50 -11.71 14.88
CA ILE A 235 3.86 -11.26 13.53
C ILE A 235 5.00 -12.11 12.95
N ARG A 236 6.06 -12.38 13.72
CA ARG A 236 7.18 -13.22 13.27
C ARG A 236 6.75 -14.67 13.04
N LEU A 237 5.92 -15.22 13.92
CA LEU A 237 5.36 -16.57 13.80
C LEU A 237 4.51 -16.67 12.53
N TYR A 238 3.61 -15.71 12.32
CA TYR A 238 2.75 -15.66 11.15
C TYR A 238 3.55 -15.57 9.84
N ALA A 239 4.53 -14.65 9.78
CA ALA A 239 5.39 -14.49 8.60
C ALA A 239 6.16 -15.79 8.27
N ARG A 240 6.72 -16.46 9.30
CA ARG A 240 7.41 -17.75 9.13
C ARG A 240 6.48 -18.86 8.66
N LYS A 241 5.23 -18.87 9.12
CA LYS A 241 4.24 -19.88 8.74
C LYS A 241 3.75 -19.70 7.30
N HIS A 242 3.38 -18.48 6.92
CA HIS A 242 2.68 -18.21 5.67
C HIS A 242 3.56 -17.70 4.54
N TYR A 243 4.73 -17.13 4.85
CA TYR A 243 5.67 -16.55 3.90
C TYR A 243 7.10 -17.10 4.08
N LYS A 244 7.23 -18.38 4.47
CA LYS A 244 8.50 -19.00 4.93
C LYS A 244 9.69 -18.71 4.01
N LYS A 245 9.55 -18.98 2.70
CA LYS A 245 10.62 -18.80 1.72
C LYS A 245 11.09 -17.35 1.67
N ASP A 246 10.19 -16.42 1.41
CA ASP A 246 10.51 -15.00 1.26
C ASP A 246 10.98 -14.38 2.59
N TYR A 247 10.43 -14.83 3.71
CA TYR A 247 10.87 -14.38 5.04
C TYR A 247 12.36 -14.68 5.28
N TYR A 248 12.81 -15.91 5.01
CA TYR A 248 14.22 -16.27 5.20
C TYR A 248 15.14 -15.68 4.12
N LEU A 249 14.68 -15.53 2.90
CA LEU A 249 15.38 -14.78 1.87
C LEU A 249 15.64 -13.33 2.29
N LEU A 250 14.64 -12.66 2.82
CA LEU A 250 14.78 -11.30 3.35
C LEU A 250 15.74 -11.23 4.54
N MET A 251 15.67 -12.19 5.46
CA MET A 251 16.57 -12.24 6.62
C MET A 251 18.02 -12.56 6.28
N SER A 252 18.32 -13.06 5.08
CA SER A 252 19.70 -13.23 4.63
C SER A 252 20.42 -11.90 4.35
N ILE A 253 19.66 -10.81 4.23
CA ILE A 253 20.21 -9.49 3.91
C ILE A 253 20.65 -8.80 5.20
N PRO A 254 21.90 -8.32 5.30
CA PRO A 254 22.39 -7.59 6.46
C PRO A 254 21.49 -6.41 6.83
N GLY A 255 21.16 -6.30 8.12
CA GLY A 255 20.25 -5.26 8.65
C GLY A 255 18.77 -5.60 8.57
N ILE A 256 18.35 -6.65 7.87
CA ILE A 256 16.96 -7.08 7.82
C ILE A 256 16.70 -8.14 8.89
N GLY A 257 16.12 -7.72 10.01
CA GLY A 257 15.64 -8.62 11.06
C GLY A 257 14.20 -9.09 10.81
N GLY A 258 13.73 -10.03 11.64
CA GLY A 258 12.40 -10.66 11.46
C GLY A 258 11.22 -9.69 11.43
N ILE A 259 11.28 -8.58 12.14
CA ILE A 259 10.23 -7.53 12.10
C ILE A 259 10.30 -6.74 10.79
N THR A 260 11.50 -6.39 10.34
CA THR A 260 11.67 -5.68 9.06
C THR A 260 11.26 -6.56 7.88
N ALA A 261 11.62 -7.85 7.89
CA ALA A 261 11.14 -8.82 6.90
C ALA A 261 9.61 -8.90 6.89
N SER A 262 8.99 -8.98 8.07
CA SER A 262 7.53 -8.98 8.20
C SER A 262 6.89 -7.69 7.70
N ALA A 263 7.51 -6.52 7.94
CA ALA A 263 7.06 -5.23 7.42
C ALA A 263 7.03 -5.20 5.89
N ILE A 264 8.10 -5.70 5.27
CA ILE A 264 8.21 -5.79 3.81
C ILE A 264 7.09 -6.67 3.23
N LEU A 265 6.90 -7.87 3.79
CA LEU A 265 5.86 -8.81 3.36
C LEU A 265 4.44 -8.25 3.55
N ALA A 266 4.17 -7.61 4.69
CA ALA A 266 2.88 -7.02 5.00
C ALA A 266 2.54 -5.84 4.08
N GLU A 267 3.47 -4.90 3.88
CA GLU A 267 3.21 -3.65 3.15
C GLU A 267 3.36 -3.76 1.63
N LEU A 268 4.28 -4.58 1.15
CA LEU A 268 4.54 -4.74 -0.30
C LEU A 268 3.88 -6.01 -0.87
N GLY A 269 3.75 -7.06 -0.07
CA GLY A 269 3.34 -8.39 -0.55
C GLY A 269 4.39 -9.01 -1.45
N ASP A 270 3.97 -9.64 -2.54
CA ASP A 270 4.92 -10.22 -3.49
C ASP A 270 5.65 -9.12 -4.27
N LEU A 271 6.97 -9.07 -4.10
CA LEU A 271 7.82 -8.10 -4.78
C LEU A 271 8.07 -8.46 -6.25
N ARG A 272 7.82 -9.72 -6.66
CA ARG A 272 8.00 -10.18 -8.04
C ARG A 272 7.07 -9.46 -9.02
N LYS A 273 5.94 -8.92 -8.52
CA LYS A 273 5.00 -8.10 -9.32
C LYS A 273 5.58 -6.78 -9.85
N TYR A 274 6.66 -6.29 -9.22
CA TYR A 274 7.33 -5.08 -9.70
C TYR A 274 8.32 -5.43 -10.81
N ASN A 275 7.98 -5.18 -12.06
CA ASN A 275 8.87 -5.43 -13.19
C ASN A 275 10.09 -4.52 -13.17
N ARG A 276 9.89 -3.25 -12.82
CA ARG A 276 10.95 -2.25 -12.73
C ARG A 276 11.22 -1.87 -11.28
N PHE A 277 12.49 -1.74 -10.94
CA PHE A 277 12.89 -1.30 -9.59
C PHE A 277 12.36 0.10 -9.24
N ASP A 278 12.28 1.00 -10.22
CA ASP A 278 11.80 2.36 -9.99
C ASP A 278 10.34 2.42 -9.54
N ASP A 279 9.49 1.50 -9.99
CA ASP A 279 8.11 1.40 -9.54
C ASP A 279 8.04 0.97 -8.06
N LEU A 280 8.90 0.02 -7.67
CA LEU A 280 9.04 -0.37 -6.27
C LEU A 280 9.58 0.78 -5.41
N ALA A 281 10.64 1.45 -5.86
CA ALA A 281 11.24 2.59 -5.15
C ALA A 281 10.24 3.75 -5.00
N SER A 282 9.44 4.02 -6.02
CA SER A 282 8.36 5.00 -5.99
C SER A 282 7.29 4.62 -4.97
N SER A 283 6.85 3.34 -4.94
CA SER A 283 5.84 2.86 -4.00
C SER A 283 6.26 2.99 -2.53
N VAL A 284 7.55 2.87 -2.25
CA VAL A 284 8.14 3.05 -0.91
C VAL A 284 8.46 4.52 -0.62
N GLY A 285 8.60 5.34 -1.67
CA GLY A 285 8.93 6.76 -1.58
C GLY A 285 10.42 7.06 -1.47
N PHE A 286 11.26 6.20 -2.05
CA PHE A 286 12.70 6.45 -2.23
C PHE A 286 13.02 7.13 -3.56
N VAL A 287 12.12 7.94 -4.05
CA VAL A 287 12.32 8.80 -5.22
C VAL A 287 12.26 10.26 -4.79
N PRO A 288 13.12 11.13 -5.35
CA PRO A 288 13.03 12.55 -5.08
C PRO A 288 11.79 13.15 -5.76
N GLY A 289 11.16 14.14 -5.11
CA GLY A 289 10.24 15.01 -5.80
C GLY A 289 11.02 15.91 -6.75
N ILE A 290 10.67 15.93 -8.02
CA ILE A 290 11.28 16.81 -9.04
C ILE A 290 10.22 17.79 -9.47
N TYR A 291 10.59 19.07 -9.48
CA TYR A 291 9.81 20.12 -10.09
C TYR A 291 10.66 20.76 -11.20
N SER A 292 10.21 20.68 -12.42
CA SER A 292 10.87 21.26 -13.58
C SER A 292 9.95 22.28 -14.23
N SER A 293 10.44 23.50 -14.43
CA SER A 293 9.73 24.56 -15.14
C SER A 293 10.75 25.31 -16.02
N GLY A 294 10.62 25.17 -17.32
CA GLY A 294 11.60 25.66 -18.27
C GLY A 294 13.00 25.11 -18.01
N ASP A 295 14.00 25.97 -17.94
CA ASP A 295 15.40 25.58 -17.74
C ASP A 295 15.77 25.29 -16.28
N LYS A 296 14.83 25.45 -15.33
CA LYS A 296 15.09 25.24 -13.90
C LYS A 296 14.50 23.92 -13.41
N THR A 297 15.38 23.02 -12.96
CA THR A 297 14.98 21.77 -12.28
C THR A 297 15.31 21.87 -10.80
N ILE A 298 14.28 21.80 -9.95
CA ILE A 298 14.41 21.80 -8.49
C ILE A 298 14.18 20.37 -8.02
N VAL A 299 15.20 19.76 -7.43
CA VAL A 299 15.11 18.46 -6.78
C VAL A 299 14.72 18.69 -5.31
N LYS A 300 13.50 18.30 -4.94
CA LYS A 300 13.01 18.31 -3.57
C LYS A 300 13.50 17.07 -2.81
N GLY A 301 13.22 17.01 -1.50
CA GLY A 301 13.47 15.79 -0.71
C GLY A 301 12.65 14.60 -1.20
N ILE A 302 12.73 13.48 -0.49
CA ILE A 302 11.94 12.27 -0.77
C ILE A 302 10.44 12.60 -0.76
N THR A 303 9.68 11.96 -1.65
CA THR A 303 8.25 12.22 -1.76
C THR A 303 7.50 11.92 -0.45
N PRO A 304 6.60 12.81 0.00
CA PRO A 304 5.76 12.55 1.17
C PRO A 304 4.73 11.44 0.91
N ARG A 305 4.28 11.28 -0.34
CA ARG A 305 3.36 10.20 -0.77
C ARG A 305 4.12 8.89 -0.82
N ALA A 306 3.96 8.05 0.19
CA ALA A 306 4.66 6.77 0.26
C ALA A 306 4.16 5.89 1.41
N LYS A 307 4.64 4.66 1.45
CA LYS A 307 4.52 3.77 2.60
C LYS A 307 5.48 4.21 3.71
N SER A 308 5.16 5.31 4.39
CA SER A 308 6.05 5.99 5.35
C SER A 308 6.53 5.07 6.47
N LEU A 309 5.66 4.18 6.97
CA LEU A 309 6.01 3.19 7.98
C LEU A 309 7.09 2.23 7.47
N LEU A 310 6.91 1.64 6.30
CA LEU A 310 7.92 0.74 5.72
C LEU A 310 9.23 1.48 5.43
N ARG A 311 9.14 2.71 4.93
CA ARG A 311 10.32 3.53 4.66
C ARG A 311 11.17 3.77 5.90
N SER A 312 10.54 4.04 7.06
CA SER A 312 11.29 4.18 8.32
C SER A 312 11.98 2.89 8.74
N TYR A 313 11.33 1.74 8.61
CA TYR A 313 11.98 0.44 8.85
C TYR A 313 13.19 0.19 7.95
N LEU A 314 13.10 0.54 6.67
CA LEU A 314 14.20 0.37 5.72
C LEU A 314 15.37 1.34 5.99
N ILE A 315 15.09 2.56 6.45
CA ILE A 315 16.12 3.52 6.86
C ILE A 315 16.86 2.99 8.10
N GLU A 316 16.14 2.51 9.12
CA GLU A 316 16.75 1.91 10.31
C GLU A 316 17.55 0.65 9.97
N ALA A 317 17.02 -0.23 9.11
CA ALA A 317 17.73 -1.39 8.62
C ALA A 317 19.02 -1.01 7.87
N SER A 318 19.04 0.13 7.17
CA SER A 318 20.20 0.60 6.42
C SER A 318 21.36 1.02 7.32
N TRP A 319 21.09 1.57 8.51
CA TRP A 319 22.14 1.85 9.50
C TRP A 319 22.85 0.58 9.97
N GLN A 320 22.09 -0.51 10.14
CA GLN A 320 22.69 -1.82 10.47
C GLN A 320 23.38 -2.42 9.25
N ALA A 321 22.78 -2.33 8.07
CA ALA A 321 23.38 -2.85 6.84
C ALA A 321 24.76 -2.23 6.53
N VAL A 322 24.92 -0.92 6.75
CA VAL A 322 26.23 -0.24 6.60
C VAL A 322 27.29 -0.78 7.56
N ARG A 323 26.91 -1.32 8.72
CA ARG A 323 27.85 -1.89 9.70
C ARG A 323 28.33 -3.30 9.31
N PHE A 324 27.46 -4.07 8.63
CA PHE A 324 27.70 -5.50 8.38
C PHE A 324 27.97 -5.85 6.91
N ASP A 325 27.67 -4.95 5.97
CA ASP A 325 27.93 -5.16 4.54
C ASP A 325 29.02 -4.20 4.04
N PRO A 326 30.23 -4.71 3.71
CA PRO A 326 31.35 -3.88 3.26
C PRO A 326 31.02 -3.02 2.03
N VAL A 327 30.19 -3.53 1.12
CA VAL A 327 29.79 -2.80 -0.11
C VAL A 327 28.86 -1.62 0.21
N LEU A 328 27.92 -1.80 1.16
CA LEU A 328 27.07 -0.70 1.61
C LEU A 328 27.84 0.28 2.48
N GLN A 329 28.82 -0.19 3.25
CA GLN A 329 29.73 0.66 4.01
C GLN A 329 30.56 1.56 3.08
N GLU A 330 31.16 1.00 2.04
CA GLU A 330 31.93 1.75 1.05
C GLU A 330 31.03 2.75 0.30
N TYR A 331 29.83 2.33 -0.09
CA TYR A 331 28.86 3.23 -0.69
C TYR A 331 28.46 4.39 0.24
N TYR A 332 28.35 4.15 1.54
CA TYR A 332 28.11 5.23 2.52
C TYR A 332 29.31 6.16 2.61
N ARG A 333 30.54 5.62 2.71
CA ARG A 333 31.80 6.38 2.82
C ARG A 333 32.06 7.24 1.58
N SER A 334 31.79 6.74 0.39
CA SER A 334 31.97 7.47 -0.88
C SER A 334 31.09 8.73 -1.00
N HIS A 335 30.16 8.92 -0.07
CA HIS A 335 29.29 10.08 -0.01
C HIS A 335 29.60 11.00 1.18
N TYR A 336 30.70 10.81 1.89
CA TYR A 336 31.13 11.69 2.97
C TYR A 336 31.17 13.17 2.52
N GLY A 337 30.94 14.11 3.45
CA GLY A 337 30.75 15.52 3.17
C GLY A 337 29.30 15.96 2.95
N LYS A 338 28.35 15.01 2.79
CA LYS A 338 26.91 15.28 2.78
C LYS A 338 26.30 14.99 4.15
N GLN A 339 25.09 15.55 4.39
CA GLN A 339 24.35 15.28 5.62
C GLN A 339 24.09 13.77 5.79
N PRO A 340 24.41 13.16 6.95
CA PRO A 340 24.26 11.72 7.19
C PRO A 340 22.86 11.17 6.83
N ASN A 341 21.82 11.92 7.19
CA ASN A 341 20.43 11.55 6.89
C ASN A 341 20.13 11.50 5.37
N LYS A 342 20.82 12.30 4.56
CA LYS A 342 20.68 12.23 3.10
C LYS A 342 21.43 11.03 2.52
N ILE A 343 22.57 10.68 3.11
CA ILE A 343 23.36 9.53 2.67
C ILE A 343 22.61 8.24 2.98
N ILE A 344 22.08 8.08 4.21
CA ILE A 344 21.40 6.86 4.60
C ILE A 344 20.14 6.59 3.80
N VAL A 345 19.42 7.63 3.34
CA VAL A 345 18.28 7.45 2.41
C VAL A 345 18.74 6.88 1.07
N LYS A 346 19.93 7.26 0.56
CA LYS A 346 20.50 6.65 -0.66
C LYS A 346 20.87 5.19 -0.43
N VAL A 347 21.46 4.88 0.74
CA VAL A 347 21.73 3.50 1.13
C VAL A 347 20.46 2.69 1.22
N ALA A 348 19.39 3.25 1.80
CA ALA A 348 18.09 2.59 1.91
C ALA A 348 17.47 2.26 0.54
N ARG A 349 17.62 3.16 -0.43
CA ARG A 349 17.24 2.87 -1.83
C ARG A 349 18.08 1.73 -2.41
N LYS A 350 19.39 1.70 -2.14
CA LYS A 350 20.28 0.62 -2.60
C LYS A 350 19.97 -0.70 -1.89
N LEU A 351 19.68 -0.68 -0.59
CA LEU A 351 19.21 -1.84 0.16
C LEU A 351 17.88 -2.39 -0.41
N LEU A 352 16.93 -1.52 -0.75
CA LEU A 352 15.66 -1.91 -1.39
C LEU A 352 15.90 -2.59 -2.75
N SER A 353 16.88 -2.11 -3.54
CA SER A 353 17.25 -2.77 -4.80
C SER A 353 17.77 -4.19 -4.57
N ARG A 354 18.55 -4.41 -3.50
CA ARG A 354 19.05 -5.74 -3.14
C ARG A 354 17.94 -6.66 -2.64
N ILE A 355 17.02 -6.13 -1.83
CA ILE A 355 15.78 -6.83 -1.42
C ILE A 355 15.01 -7.31 -2.66
N HIS A 356 14.82 -6.44 -3.64
CA HIS A 356 14.12 -6.77 -4.87
C HIS A 356 14.83 -7.87 -5.67
N ALA A 357 16.17 -7.79 -5.80
CA ALA A 357 16.97 -8.78 -6.48
C ALA A 357 16.89 -10.15 -5.79
N VAL A 358 17.09 -10.20 -4.46
CA VAL A 358 17.03 -11.44 -3.66
C VAL A 358 15.67 -12.15 -3.83
N ILE A 359 14.57 -11.40 -3.77
CA ILE A 359 13.24 -12.00 -3.94
C ILE A 359 13.00 -12.45 -5.39
N LYS A 360 13.45 -11.68 -6.39
CA LYS A 360 13.29 -12.05 -7.80
C LYS A 360 14.11 -13.27 -8.21
N THR A 361 15.35 -13.35 -7.75
CA THR A 361 16.25 -14.47 -8.07
C THR A 361 16.04 -15.68 -7.17
N GLU A 362 15.28 -15.48 -6.06
CA GLU A 362 15.07 -16.51 -5.04
C GLU A 362 16.36 -17.07 -4.43
N THR A 363 17.42 -16.28 -4.50
CA THR A 363 18.77 -16.65 -4.02
C THR A 363 19.08 -15.82 -2.76
N PRO A 364 19.56 -16.46 -1.68
CA PRO A 364 20.00 -15.74 -0.48
C PRO A 364 21.08 -14.69 -0.79
N TYR A 365 21.05 -13.60 -0.03
CA TYR A 365 22.03 -12.53 -0.19
C TYR A 365 23.46 -13.01 0.09
N GLN A 366 24.39 -12.65 -0.78
CA GLN A 366 25.82 -12.90 -0.60
C GLN A 366 26.51 -11.58 -0.23
N ILE A 367 27.13 -11.55 0.96
CA ILE A 367 27.84 -10.39 1.48
C ILE A 367 29.13 -10.19 0.65
N GLY A 368 29.43 -8.93 0.32
CA GLY A 368 30.68 -8.56 -0.33
C GLY A 368 30.76 -8.80 -1.84
N VAL A 369 29.71 -9.33 -2.46
CA VAL A 369 29.69 -9.49 -3.93
C VAL A 369 29.25 -8.18 -4.57
N ILE A 370 30.21 -7.53 -5.25
CA ILE A 370 29.93 -6.40 -6.16
C ILE A 370 29.59 -7.02 -7.52
N LYS A 371 28.32 -7.01 -7.87
CA LYS A 371 27.88 -7.24 -9.25
C LYS A 371 27.49 -5.93 -9.89
#